data_dbefad7bf9e0333adc85ea49edcb13bb
#
_entry.id   dbefad7bf9e0333adc85ea49edcb13bb
#
_cell.length_a   1.000
_cell.length_b   1.000
_cell.length_c   1.000
_cell.angle_alpha   90.00
_cell.angle_beta   90.00
_cell.angle_gamma   90.00
#
_symmetry.space_group_name_H-M   'P 1'
#
loop_
_entity.id
_entity.type
_entity.pdbx_description
1 polymer ?
#
loop_
_entity_poly.entity_id
_entity_poly.type
_entity_poly.pdbx_seq_one_letter_code
_entity_poly.pdbx_strand_id
1 'polypeptide(L)'
;LGILQNPEIDWEKYRPEALKARFEFDSDSPDELRLRPTLSYGDFTFSPLADEHVPREICRDVPAEFYISRLITRYFSYWEDESGELVIRGDEEALYQVLSEGMPQFQEVGEVWLSESVRHLRVLPPPEVSMGVSLGGGWLDLKIETAGIDPAELLQVLSEYRQKKKYYRMKNGEFLQLSGGGLQALDSLTADLGLTKSEFQAGEAKIPAYRAFYLDSLSGDGRMKLFQRDEAYGMMVRDLKTAQSVSYAIPAVLEK
;
A
#
# COMPACT_ATOMS: atom_id res chain seq x y z
N LEU A 1 38.11 -43.67 -14.00
CA LEU A 1 38.79 -42.36 -13.88
C LEU A 1 38.80 -41.97 -12.41
N GLY A 2 39.91 -42.37 -11.68
CA GLY A 2 40.08 -41.97 -10.28
C GLY A 2 40.46 -40.49 -10.23
N ILE A 3 39.68 -39.71 -9.55
CA ILE A 3 40.04 -38.37 -9.14
C ILE A 3 41.15 -38.55 -8.10
N LEU A 4 42.39 -38.15 -8.45
CA LEU A 4 43.47 -38.03 -7.50
C LEU A 4 43.09 -36.95 -6.45
N GLN A 5 42.57 -37.43 -5.34
CA GLN A 5 42.49 -36.58 -4.14
C GLN A 5 43.91 -36.39 -3.64
N ASN A 6 44.45 -35.21 -3.87
CA ASN A 6 45.69 -34.80 -3.24
C ASN A 6 45.42 -34.45 -1.77
N PRO A 7 45.88 -35.23 -0.79
CA PRO A 7 45.52 -35.08 0.61
C PRO A 7 46.08 -33.81 1.27
N GLU A 8 46.91 -33.03 0.55
CA GLU A 8 47.49 -31.78 1.05
C GLU A 8 46.76 -30.54 0.66
N ILE A 9 45.73 -30.62 -0.17
CA ILE A 9 44.96 -29.48 -0.59
C ILE A 9 43.68 -29.44 0.28
N ASP A 10 43.63 -28.48 1.20
CA ASP A 10 42.43 -28.15 1.95
C ASP A 10 41.44 -27.43 1.03
N TRP A 11 40.57 -28.20 0.38
CA TRP A 11 39.57 -27.68 -0.56
C TRP A 11 38.57 -26.72 0.09
N GLU A 12 38.43 -26.72 1.43
CA GLU A 12 37.56 -25.78 2.14
C GLU A 12 38.11 -24.36 2.09
N LYS A 13 39.41 -24.19 2.01
CA LYS A 13 40.07 -22.87 1.80
C LYS A 13 39.82 -22.25 0.43
N TYR A 14 39.43 -23.08 -0.55
CA TYR A 14 39.14 -22.64 -1.92
C TYR A 14 37.65 -22.62 -2.21
N ARG A 15 36.80 -22.77 -1.20
CA ARG A 15 35.37 -22.63 -1.37
C ARG A 15 35.07 -21.15 -1.64
N PRO A 16 34.40 -20.80 -2.76
CA PRO A 16 34.04 -19.41 -3.02
C PRO A 16 33.16 -18.89 -1.88
N GLU A 17 33.55 -17.77 -1.31
CA GLU A 17 32.69 -17.06 -0.37
C GLU A 17 31.42 -16.60 -1.09
N ALA A 18 30.27 -16.80 -0.48
CA ALA A 18 29.01 -16.36 -1.06
C ALA A 18 28.92 -14.82 -1.01
N LEU A 19 28.42 -14.25 -2.10
CA LEU A 19 28.09 -12.83 -2.15
C LEU A 19 27.03 -12.51 -1.09
N LYS A 20 27.27 -11.49 -0.29
CA LYS A 20 26.30 -10.90 0.63
C LYS A 20 26.08 -9.45 0.25
N ALA A 21 24.82 -9.05 0.17
CA ALA A 21 24.45 -7.66 -0.04
C ALA A 21 23.79 -7.09 1.20
N ARG A 22 24.11 -5.84 1.52
CA ARG A 22 23.52 -5.09 2.62
C ARG A 22 23.12 -3.71 2.13
N PHE A 23 21.90 -3.32 2.46
CA PHE A 23 21.29 -2.05 2.07
C PHE A 23 20.89 -1.29 3.33
N GLU A 24 21.61 -0.22 3.62
CA GLU A 24 21.31 0.65 4.77
C GLU A 24 20.54 1.87 4.27
N PHE A 25 19.29 1.99 4.73
CA PHE A 25 18.43 3.12 4.41
C PHE A 25 18.37 4.07 5.59
N ASP A 26 18.58 5.35 5.31
CA ASP A 26 18.50 6.43 6.27
C ASP A 26 17.74 7.64 5.71
N SER A 27 17.35 8.57 6.58
CA SER A 27 16.60 9.76 6.20
C SER A 27 16.80 10.87 7.22
N ASP A 28 17.18 12.05 6.75
CA ASP A 28 17.29 13.26 7.58
C ASP A 28 15.99 14.08 7.60
N SER A 29 15.10 13.84 6.63
CA SER A 29 13.82 14.53 6.52
C SER A 29 12.75 13.65 5.87
N PRO A 30 11.46 13.91 6.06
CA PRO A 30 10.40 13.15 5.42
C PRO A 30 10.47 13.11 3.89
N ASP A 31 11.12 14.10 3.26
CA ASP A 31 11.24 14.24 1.80
C ASP A 31 12.55 13.68 1.23
N GLU A 32 13.29 12.95 2.05
CA GLU A 32 14.60 12.41 1.68
C GLU A 32 14.70 10.93 2.03
N LEU A 33 15.37 10.18 1.18
CA LEU A 33 15.76 8.80 1.44
C LEU A 33 17.18 8.59 0.94
N ARG A 34 18.05 8.09 1.80
CA ARG A 34 19.43 7.73 1.50
C ARG A 34 19.59 6.23 1.49
N LEU A 35 20.43 5.75 0.61
CA LEU A 35 20.83 4.36 0.53
C LEU A 35 22.36 4.25 0.52
N ARG A 36 22.90 3.45 1.45
CA ARG A 36 24.29 3.00 1.43
C ARG A 36 24.30 1.51 1.12
N PRO A 37 24.60 1.12 -0.12
CA PRO A 37 24.71 -0.28 -0.51
C PRO A 37 26.12 -0.81 -0.25
N THR A 38 26.22 -2.02 0.28
CA THR A 38 27.49 -2.70 0.54
C THR A 38 27.40 -4.14 0.06
N LEU A 39 28.41 -4.58 -0.70
CA LEU A 39 28.61 -5.98 -1.07
C LEU A 39 29.78 -6.57 -0.30
N SER A 40 29.74 -7.85 0.01
CA SER A 40 30.85 -8.53 0.67
C SER A 40 31.04 -9.97 0.22
N TYR A 41 32.31 -10.38 0.24
CA TYR A 41 32.77 -11.77 0.13
C TYR A 41 33.65 -12.07 1.34
N GLY A 42 33.14 -12.85 2.28
CA GLY A 42 33.80 -13.03 3.57
C GLY A 42 34.00 -11.70 4.29
N ASP A 43 35.26 -11.39 4.61
CA ASP A 43 35.64 -10.14 5.30
C ASP A 43 35.87 -8.95 4.35
N PHE A 44 35.91 -9.19 3.06
CA PHE A 44 36.12 -8.12 2.07
C PHE A 44 34.80 -7.45 1.70
N THR A 45 34.73 -6.14 1.87
CA THR A 45 33.56 -5.31 1.59
C THR A 45 33.86 -4.23 0.57
N PHE A 46 32.90 -3.93 -0.31
CA PHE A 46 33.03 -2.89 -1.32
C PHE A 46 31.66 -2.30 -1.69
N SER A 47 31.66 -1.13 -2.30
CA SER A 47 30.44 -0.53 -2.87
C SER A 47 30.15 -1.09 -4.27
N PRO A 48 28.92 -1.53 -4.58
CA PRO A 48 28.57 -2.07 -5.89
C PRO A 48 28.62 -1.05 -7.02
N LEU A 49 28.73 0.23 -6.69
CA LEU A 49 28.70 1.34 -7.66
C LEU A 49 30.03 2.10 -7.74
N ALA A 50 30.95 1.85 -6.82
CA ALA A 50 32.28 2.43 -6.85
C ALA A 50 33.21 1.58 -7.74
N ASP A 51 34.17 2.24 -8.41
CA ASP A 51 35.22 1.55 -9.16
C ASP A 51 36.33 1.08 -8.18
N GLU A 52 35.94 0.20 -7.27
CA GLU A 52 36.85 -0.35 -6.28
C GLU A 52 37.56 -1.60 -6.81
N HIS A 53 38.87 -1.69 -6.55
CA HIS A 53 39.65 -2.85 -6.95
C HIS A 53 39.37 -4.04 -6.02
N VAL A 54 38.60 -5.01 -6.53
CA VAL A 54 38.38 -6.28 -5.82
C VAL A 54 39.59 -7.20 -6.03
N PRO A 55 40.20 -7.77 -4.95
CA PRO A 55 41.32 -8.68 -5.05
C PRO A 55 41.04 -9.86 -5.99
N ARG A 56 42.06 -10.24 -6.78
CA ARG A 56 41.91 -11.33 -7.79
C ARG A 56 41.68 -12.71 -7.17
N GLU A 57 42.02 -12.86 -5.90
CA GLU A 57 41.84 -14.09 -5.11
C GLU A 57 40.37 -14.35 -4.79
N ILE A 58 39.53 -13.32 -4.85
CA ILE A 58 38.08 -13.44 -4.61
C ILE A 58 37.38 -13.95 -5.86
N CYS A 59 36.72 -15.08 -5.71
CA CYS A 59 35.86 -15.65 -6.76
C CYS A 59 34.52 -14.90 -6.77
N ARG A 60 34.39 -13.89 -7.64
CA ARG A 60 33.21 -13.02 -7.72
C ARG A 60 32.03 -13.65 -8.44
N ASP A 61 30.82 -13.39 -7.93
CA ASP A 61 29.56 -13.64 -8.65
C ASP A 61 29.15 -12.38 -9.44
N VAL A 62 29.85 -12.15 -10.54
CA VAL A 62 29.63 -10.95 -11.39
C VAL A 62 28.18 -10.81 -11.88
N PRO A 63 27.45 -11.88 -12.27
CA PRO A 63 26.03 -11.76 -12.60
C PRO A 63 25.18 -11.23 -11.46
N ALA A 64 25.35 -11.72 -10.23
CA ALA A 64 24.62 -11.26 -9.07
C ALA A 64 24.95 -9.81 -8.69
N GLU A 65 26.23 -9.45 -8.71
CA GLU A 65 26.68 -8.06 -8.51
C GLU A 65 26.06 -7.10 -9.53
N PHE A 66 26.04 -7.48 -10.80
CA PHE A 66 25.44 -6.68 -11.87
C PHE A 66 23.92 -6.54 -11.68
N TYR A 67 23.25 -7.60 -11.27
CA TYR A 67 21.82 -7.56 -10.97
C TYR A 67 21.52 -6.58 -9.83
N ILE A 68 22.30 -6.63 -8.73
CA ILE A 68 22.18 -5.71 -7.60
C ILE A 68 22.44 -4.27 -8.02
N SER A 69 23.50 -4.02 -8.78
CA SER A 69 23.81 -2.68 -9.28
C SER A 69 22.67 -2.12 -10.14
N ARG A 70 22.08 -2.94 -10.99
CA ARG A 70 20.91 -2.55 -11.80
C ARG A 70 19.67 -2.30 -10.97
N LEU A 71 19.45 -3.09 -9.92
CA LEU A 71 18.35 -2.87 -8.98
C LEU A 71 18.49 -1.52 -8.29
N ILE A 72 19.68 -1.20 -7.82
CA ILE A 72 19.98 0.08 -7.17
C ILE A 72 19.73 1.23 -8.14
N THR A 73 20.33 1.20 -9.34
CA THR A 73 20.24 2.29 -10.32
C THR A 73 18.84 2.45 -10.93
N ARG A 74 17.96 1.47 -10.77
CA ARG A 74 16.54 1.59 -11.15
C ARG A 74 15.79 2.58 -10.27
N TYR A 75 16.11 2.63 -8.99
CA TYR A 75 15.39 3.43 -7.99
C TYR A 75 16.14 4.69 -7.59
N PHE A 76 17.46 4.69 -7.68
CA PHE A 76 18.31 5.81 -7.27
C PHE A 76 19.10 6.35 -8.47
N SER A 77 18.75 7.56 -8.89
CA SER A 77 19.37 8.21 -10.06
C SER A 77 20.53 9.13 -9.67
N TYR A 78 20.65 9.50 -8.42
CA TYR A 78 21.65 10.43 -7.93
C TYR A 78 22.66 9.74 -7.02
N TRP A 79 23.93 10.02 -7.29
CA TRP A 79 25.08 9.64 -6.48
C TRP A 79 25.63 10.89 -5.79
N GLU A 80 25.80 10.87 -4.51
CA GLU A 80 26.46 11.95 -3.78
C GLU A 80 27.96 11.61 -3.67
N ASP A 81 28.80 12.29 -4.47
CA ASP A 81 30.19 11.92 -4.75
C ASP A 81 31.12 11.78 -3.54
N GLU A 82 30.86 12.48 -2.42
CA GLU A 82 31.78 12.50 -1.28
C GLU A 82 31.47 11.45 -0.21
N SER A 83 30.23 10.98 -0.09
CA SER A 83 29.80 10.02 0.95
C SER A 83 29.64 8.58 0.45
N GLY A 84 29.56 8.37 -0.87
CA GLY A 84 29.21 7.07 -1.45
C GLY A 84 27.76 6.67 -1.22
N GLU A 85 26.91 7.62 -0.87
CA GLU A 85 25.48 7.43 -0.62
C GLU A 85 24.64 7.84 -1.83
N LEU A 86 23.57 7.11 -2.05
CA LEU A 86 22.57 7.45 -3.05
C LEU A 86 21.41 8.16 -2.38
N VAL A 87 20.96 9.26 -2.95
CA VAL A 87 19.97 10.12 -2.33
C VAL A 87 18.80 10.38 -3.27
N ILE A 88 17.58 10.20 -2.77
CA ILE A 88 16.35 10.74 -3.33
C ILE A 88 15.93 11.91 -2.45
N ARG A 89 15.75 13.08 -3.05
CA ARG A 89 15.37 14.30 -2.32
C ARG A 89 14.31 15.06 -3.09
N GLY A 90 13.16 15.33 -2.44
CA GLY A 90 12.08 16.14 -3.00
C GLY A 90 11.32 15.49 -4.17
N ASP A 91 11.57 14.21 -4.46
CA ASP A 91 10.86 13.41 -5.46
C ASP A 91 9.95 12.40 -4.76
N GLU A 92 8.70 12.81 -4.54
CA GLU A 92 7.70 12.01 -3.82
C GLU A 92 7.34 10.71 -4.57
N GLU A 93 7.29 10.75 -5.90
CA GLU A 93 7.01 9.55 -6.70
C GLU A 93 8.15 8.53 -6.59
N ALA A 94 9.41 8.97 -6.67
CA ALA A 94 10.56 8.09 -6.48
C ALA A 94 10.59 7.51 -5.05
N LEU A 95 10.31 8.31 -4.02
CA LEU A 95 10.17 7.83 -2.64
C LEU A 95 9.11 6.74 -2.53
N TYR A 96 7.92 6.99 -3.06
CA TYR A 96 6.84 6.02 -3.05
C TYR A 96 7.23 4.72 -3.78
N GLN A 97 7.87 4.81 -4.94
CA GLN A 97 8.32 3.64 -5.72
C GLN A 97 9.34 2.80 -4.96
N VAL A 98 10.33 3.44 -4.32
CA VAL A 98 11.30 2.69 -3.49
C VAL A 98 10.60 1.99 -2.33
N LEU A 99 9.73 2.69 -1.60
CA LEU A 99 9.06 2.14 -0.42
C LEU A 99 8.05 1.04 -0.76
N SER A 100 7.33 1.16 -1.88
CA SER A 100 6.28 0.22 -2.28
C SER A 100 6.78 -0.98 -3.09
N GLU A 101 7.71 -0.73 -4.02
CA GLU A 101 8.17 -1.73 -4.99
C GLU A 101 9.65 -2.11 -4.78
N GLY A 102 10.49 -1.15 -4.41
CA GLY A 102 11.93 -1.34 -4.25
C GLY A 102 12.29 -2.13 -2.99
N MET A 103 11.72 -1.78 -1.84
CA MET A 103 12.02 -2.43 -0.57
C MET A 103 11.84 -3.96 -0.60
N PRO A 104 10.74 -4.53 -1.14
CA PRO A 104 10.62 -5.97 -1.29
C PRO A 104 11.73 -6.57 -2.16
N GLN A 105 12.11 -5.91 -3.26
CA GLN A 105 13.15 -6.41 -4.17
C GLN A 105 14.55 -6.37 -3.53
N PHE A 106 14.84 -5.34 -2.72
CA PHE A 106 16.09 -5.30 -1.95
C PHE A 106 16.14 -6.40 -0.90
N GLN A 107 15.02 -6.72 -0.24
CA GLN A 107 14.91 -7.81 0.74
C GLN A 107 15.09 -9.20 0.11
N GLU A 108 14.75 -9.37 -1.16
CA GLU A 108 14.95 -10.64 -1.89
C GLU A 108 16.44 -10.92 -2.17
N VAL A 109 17.25 -9.87 -2.33
CA VAL A 109 18.66 -10.00 -2.77
C VAL A 109 19.67 -9.76 -1.65
N GLY A 110 19.25 -9.26 -0.49
CA GLY A 110 20.16 -8.99 0.61
C GLY A 110 19.50 -8.55 1.92
N GLU A 111 20.31 -8.17 2.87
CA GLU A 111 19.86 -7.64 4.16
C GLU A 111 19.49 -6.17 4.03
N VAL A 112 18.29 -5.81 4.49
CA VAL A 112 17.81 -4.42 4.53
C VAL A 112 17.79 -3.90 5.96
N TRP A 113 18.49 -2.80 6.18
CA TRP A 113 18.56 -2.09 7.45
C TRP A 113 17.90 -0.73 7.32
N LEU A 114 16.98 -0.44 8.22
CA LEU A 114 16.22 0.81 8.25
C LEU A 114 16.55 1.58 9.51
N SER A 115 16.95 2.85 9.37
CA SER A 115 17.05 3.76 10.51
C SER A 115 15.67 4.00 11.13
N GLU A 116 15.65 4.54 12.34
CA GLU A 116 14.39 4.91 13.01
C GLU A 116 13.58 5.91 12.17
N SER A 117 14.27 6.87 11.54
CA SER A 117 13.65 7.88 10.67
C SER A 117 12.92 7.25 9.49
N VAL A 118 13.53 6.26 8.83
CA VAL A 118 12.94 5.57 7.66
C VAL A 118 11.77 4.68 8.06
N ARG A 119 11.76 4.11 9.27
CA ARG A 119 10.64 3.29 9.74
C ARG A 119 9.30 4.02 9.80
N HIS A 120 9.35 5.34 9.88
CA HIS A 120 8.15 6.20 9.80
C HIS A 120 7.70 6.48 8.36
N LEU A 121 8.58 6.27 7.37
CA LEU A 121 8.28 6.41 5.95
C LEU A 121 7.76 5.08 5.39
N ARG A 122 6.52 4.72 5.68
CA ARG A 122 5.94 3.45 5.24
C ARG A 122 4.75 3.64 4.31
N VAL A 123 4.47 2.61 3.53
CA VAL A 123 3.31 2.56 2.66
C VAL A 123 2.21 1.76 3.36
N LEU A 124 1.12 2.45 3.65
CA LEU A 124 -0.07 1.85 4.24
C LEU A 124 -0.94 1.23 3.14
N PRO A 125 -1.60 0.09 3.43
CA PRO A 125 -2.57 -0.49 2.51
C PRO A 125 -3.76 0.46 2.29
N PRO A 126 -4.58 0.20 1.26
CA PRO A 126 -5.81 0.95 1.05
C PRO A 126 -6.69 0.98 2.30
N PRO A 127 -7.36 2.11 2.60
CA PRO A 127 -8.12 2.26 3.82
C PRO A 127 -9.32 1.32 3.83
N GLU A 128 -9.55 0.68 4.96
CA GLU A 128 -10.81 -0.01 5.20
C GLU A 128 -11.91 1.00 5.56
N VAL A 129 -12.95 1.02 4.75
CA VAL A 129 -14.12 1.85 4.96
C VAL A 129 -15.24 0.99 5.54
N SER A 130 -15.83 1.46 6.61
CA SER A 130 -16.95 0.81 7.26
C SER A 130 -18.10 1.77 7.49
N MET A 131 -19.33 1.25 7.60
CA MET A 131 -20.55 2.02 7.67
C MET A 131 -21.45 1.48 8.79
N GLY A 132 -22.00 2.37 9.58
CA GLY A 132 -23.09 2.08 10.50
C GLY A 132 -24.39 2.70 10.00
N VAL A 133 -25.50 2.00 10.13
CA VAL A 133 -26.84 2.50 9.75
C VAL A 133 -27.83 2.19 10.84
N SER A 134 -28.58 3.21 11.27
CA SER A 134 -29.70 3.07 12.19
C SER A 134 -30.94 3.81 11.68
N LEU A 135 -32.13 3.31 12.01
CA LEU A 135 -33.41 3.90 11.61
C LEU A 135 -34.00 4.71 12.77
N GLY A 136 -34.19 6.01 12.56
CA GLY A 136 -34.78 6.90 13.57
C GLY A 136 -35.70 7.94 12.93
N GLY A 137 -36.96 8.05 13.39
CA GLY A 137 -37.88 9.10 12.99
C GLY A 137 -38.17 9.20 11.48
N GLY A 138 -38.11 8.09 10.75
CA GLY A 138 -38.33 8.04 9.30
C GLY A 138 -37.10 8.41 8.45
N TRP A 139 -35.96 8.60 9.08
CA TRP A 139 -34.64 8.86 8.47
C TRP A 139 -33.69 7.74 8.84
N LEU A 140 -32.65 7.58 8.02
CA LEU A 140 -31.50 6.74 8.34
C LEU A 140 -30.37 7.64 8.83
N ASP A 141 -29.87 7.33 10.02
CA ASP A 141 -28.63 7.92 10.54
C ASP A 141 -27.46 7.04 10.04
N LEU A 142 -26.69 7.61 9.14
CA LEU A 142 -25.52 7.00 8.53
C LEU A 142 -24.28 7.44 9.28
N LYS A 143 -23.44 6.50 9.69
CA LYS A 143 -22.12 6.75 10.27
C LYS A 143 -21.06 6.11 9.40
N ILE A 144 -20.04 6.88 9.00
CA ILE A 144 -18.90 6.42 8.19
C ILE A 144 -17.66 6.42 9.06
N GLU A 145 -16.96 5.30 9.10
CA GLU A 145 -15.69 5.15 9.79
C GLU A 145 -14.62 4.64 8.83
N THR A 146 -13.44 5.23 8.93
CA THR A 146 -12.25 4.83 8.17
C THR A 146 -11.14 4.53 9.15
N ALA A 147 -10.58 3.30 9.05
CA ALA A 147 -9.49 2.91 9.92
C ALA A 147 -8.22 3.71 9.59
N GLY A 148 -7.69 4.44 10.58
CA GLY A 148 -6.40 5.11 10.49
C GLY A 148 -6.35 6.42 9.69
N ILE A 149 -7.51 6.97 9.27
CA ILE A 149 -7.57 8.25 8.56
C ILE A 149 -8.43 9.24 9.35
N ASP A 150 -7.91 10.44 9.54
CA ASP A 150 -8.68 11.56 10.12
C ASP A 150 -9.83 11.92 9.14
N PRO A 151 -11.08 12.06 9.61
CA PRO A 151 -12.20 12.49 8.76
C PRO A 151 -11.94 13.77 7.96
N ALA A 152 -11.18 14.71 8.51
CA ALA A 152 -10.79 15.94 7.81
C ALA A 152 -9.83 15.66 6.61
N GLU A 153 -9.02 14.63 6.70
CA GLU A 153 -8.08 14.21 5.65
C GLU A 153 -8.75 13.34 4.58
N LEU A 154 -9.81 12.62 4.96
CA LEU A 154 -10.55 11.71 4.09
C LEU A 154 -11.10 12.38 2.82
N LEU A 155 -11.54 13.64 2.91
CA LEU A 155 -11.98 14.42 1.74
C LEU A 155 -10.85 14.62 0.73
N GLN A 156 -9.63 14.86 1.21
CA GLN A 156 -8.46 15.03 0.36
C GLN A 156 -8.04 13.70 -0.27
N VAL A 157 -8.06 12.62 0.52
CA VAL A 157 -7.85 11.24 0.03
C VAL A 157 -8.80 10.91 -1.11
N LEU A 158 -10.10 11.20 -0.98
CA LEU A 158 -11.08 10.99 -2.06
C LEU A 158 -10.84 11.89 -3.27
N SER A 159 -10.41 13.14 -3.06
CA SER A 159 -10.06 14.04 -4.16
C SER A 159 -8.91 13.49 -5.00
N GLU A 160 -7.86 12.99 -4.35
CA GLU A 160 -6.70 12.38 -5.01
C GLU A 160 -7.08 11.04 -5.70
N TYR A 161 -7.94 10.24 -5.05
CA TYR A 161 -8.49 9.02 -5.63
C TYR A 161 -9.26 9.31 -6.94
N ARG A 162 -10.11 10.34 -6.98
CA ARG A 162 -10.84 10.77 -8.18
C ARG A 162 -9.93 11.23 -9.31
N GLN A 163 -8.76 11.78 -8.97
CA GLN A 163 -7.70 12.13 -9.92
C GLN A 163 -6.89 10.91 -10.41
N LYS A 164 -7.23 9.70 -9.96
CA LYS A 164 -6.55 8.44 -10.29
C LYS A 164 -5.09 8.40 -9.87
N LYS A 165 -4.72 9.10 -8.80
CA LYS A 165 -3.41 8.96 -8.20
C LYS A 165 -3.26 7.58 -7.56
N LYS A 166 -2.05 7.07 -7.51
CA LYS A 166 -1.73 5.75 -6.94
C LYS A 166 -1.69 5.77 -5.43
N TYR A 167 -1.31 6.89 -4.84
CA TYR A 167 -1.13 7.09 -3.41
C TYR A 167 -1.55 8.51 -2.99
N TYR A 168 -1.73 8.66 -1.69
CA TYR A 168 -1.88 9.93 -0.99
C TYR A 168 -0.81 10.02 0.09
N ARG A 169 -0.11 11.14 0.17
CA ARG A 169 0.86 11.38 1.23
C ARG A 169 0.17 12.02 2.42
N MET A 170 0.18 11.31 3.54
CA MET A 170 -0.43 11.78 4.78
C MET A 170 0.44 12.85 5.46
N LYS A 171 -0.17 13.64 6.35
CA LYS A 171 0.52 14.73 7.08
C LYS A 171 1.67 14.23 7.96
N ASN A 172 1.62 12.98 8.40
CA ASN A 172 2.68 12.34 9.17
C ASN A 172 3.83 11.79 8.31
N GLY A 173 3.78 11.97 6.98
CA GLY A 173 4.78 11.51 6.02
C GLY A 173 4.55 10.11 5.47
N GLU A 174 3.62 9.33 6.00
CA GLU A 174 3.26 8.01 5.49
C GLU A 174 2.54 8.10 4.14
N PHE A 175 2.69 7.08 3.31
CA PHE A 175 1.99 6.96 2.04
C PHE A 175 0.79 6.02 2.20
N LEU A 176 -0.38 6.45 1.76
CA LEU A 176 -1.59 5.66 1.74
C LEU A 176 -1.88 5.22 0.31
N GLN A 177 -2.01 3.93 0.06
CA GLN A 177 -2.39 3.44 -1.27
C GLN A 177 -3.84 3.80 -1.60
N LEU A 178 -4.06 4.37 -2.79
CA LEU A 178 -5.39 4.79 -3.27
C LEU A 178 -5.98 3.73 -4.22
N SER A 179 -5.99 2.48 -3.79
CA SER A 179 -6.56 1.36 -4.55
C SER A 179 -7.62 0.65 -3.71
N GLY A 180 -8.40 -0.23 -4.35
CA GLY A 180 -9.35 -1.09 -3.65
C GLY A 180 -10.80 -0.61 -3.60
N GLY A 181 -11.68 -1.55 -3.23
CA GLY A 181 -13.13 -1.37 -3.29
C GLY A 181 -13.71 -0.41 -2.26
N GLY A 182 -13.03 -0.20 -1.12
CA GLY A 182 -13.51 0.68 -0.05
C GLY A 182 -13.61 2.15 -0.48
N LEU A 183 -12.56 2.69 -1.11
CA LEU A 183 -12.57 4.06 -1.63
C LEU A 183 -13.57 4.22 -2.78
N GLN A 184 -13.69 3.21 -3.65
CA GLN A 184 -14.69 3.21 -4.71
C GLN A 184 -16.11 3.25 -4.16
N ALA A 185 -16.40 2.43 -3.15
CA ALA A 185 -17.72 2.41 -2.51
C ALA A 185 -18.03 3.74 -1.82
N LEU A 186 -17.04 4.33 -1.14
CA LEU A 186 -17.18 5.61 -0.47
C LEU A 186 -17.40 6.76 -1.47
N ASP A 187 -16.70 6.75 -2.60
CA ASP A 187 -16.88 7.71 -3.68
C ASP A 187 -18.30 7.64 -4.28
N SER A 188 -18.75 6.42 -4.59
CA SER A 188 -20.11 6.17 -5.07
C SER A 188 -21.17 6.61 -4.06
N LEU A 189 -20.99 6.26 -2.78
CA LEU A 189 -21.90 6.63 -1.70
C LEU A 189 -22.01 8.16 -1.56
N THR A 190 -20.86 8.84 -1.60
CA THR A 190 -20.82 10.31 -1.49
C THR A 190 -21.56 10.99 -2.64
N ALA A 191 -21.36 10.50 -3.87
CA ALA A 191 -22.01 11.02 -5.07
C ALA A 191 -23.52 10.73 -5.09
N ASP A 192 -23.90 9.47 -4.82
CA ASP A 192 -25.27 9.01 -4.94
C ASP A 192 -26.20 9.54 -3.83
N LEU A 193 -25.64 9.76 -2.63
CA LEU A 193 -26.37 10.33 -1.50
C LEU A 193 -26.33 11.86 -1.48
N GLY A 194 -25.44 12.48 -2.25
CA GLY A 194 -25.26 13.93 -2.27
C GLY A 194 -24.74 14.46 -0.93
N LEU A 195 -23.85 13.71 -0.25
CA LEU A 195 -23.33 14.11 1.05
C LEU A 195 -22.59 15.44 0.95
N THR A 196 -22.92 16.35 1.86
CA THR A 196 -22.23 17.63 1.98
C THR A 196 -20.84 17.45 2.62
N LYS A 197 -19.96 18.42 2.40
CA LYS A 197 -18.62 18.39 3.02
C LYS A 197 -18.70 18.32 4.55
N SER A 198 -19.66 19.03 5.17
CA SER A 198 -19.84 19.02 6.62
C SER A 198 -20.29 17.68 7.16
N GLU A 199 -21.24 17.02 6.51
CA GLU A 199 -21.69 15.68 6.89
C GLU A 199 -20.57 14.66 6.74
N PHE A 200 -19.83 14.74 5.65
CA PHE A 200 -18.70 13.86 5.41
C PHE A 200 -17.58 14.04 6.45
N GLN A 201 -17.24 15.31 6.80
CA GLN A 201 -16.25 15.61 7.83
C GLN A 201 -16.71 15.22 9.23
N ALA A 202 -18.02 15.27 9.50
CA ALA A 202 -18.58 14.79 10.76
C ALA A 202 -18.59 13.25 10.82
N GLY A 203 -18.45 12.55 9.69
CA GLY A 203 -18.59 11.10 9.58
C GLY A 203 -20.03 10.64 9.80
N GLU A 204 -21.01 11.57 9.80
CA GLU A 204 -22.42 11.30 10.09
C GLU A 204 -23.30 12.07 9.10
N ALA A 205 -24.34 11.38 8.59
CA ALA A 205 -25.32 11.99 7.71
C ALA A 205 -26.71 11.44 7.96
N LYS A 206 -27.75 12.30 7.76
CA LYS A 206 -29.15 11.88 7.78
C LYS A 206 -29.67 11.73 6.35
N ILE A 207 -30.09 10.55 5.99
CA ILE A 207 -30.58 10.22 4.67
C ILE A 207 -32.00 9.68 4.70
N PRO A 208 -32.81 9.90 3.64
CA PRO A 208 -34.18 9.40 3.60
C PRO A 208 -34.22 7.86 3.68
N ALA A 209 -35.22 7.34 4.42
CA ALA A 209 -35.39 5.92 4.66
C ALA A 209 -35.52 5.07 3.39
N TYR A 210 -36.03 5.62 2.28
CA TYR A 210 -36.13 4.90 0.99
C TYR A 210 -34.75 4.51 0.40
N ARG A 211 -33.67 5.09 0.87
CA ARG A 211 -32.28 4.73 0.46
C ARG A 211 -31.75 3.47 1.17
N ALA A 212 -32.52 2.86 2.07
CA ALA A 212 -32.10 1.68 2.83
C ALA A 212 -31.64 0.53 1.92
N PHE A 213 -32.37 0.27 0.85
CA PHE A 213 -32.02 -0.79 -0.10
C PHE A 213 -30.68 -0.54 -0.81
N TYR A 214 -30.41 0.69 -1.19
CA TYR A 214 -29.14 1.08 -1.78
C TYR A 214 -27.98 0.83 -0.83
N LEU A 215 -28.08 1.24 0.43
CA LEU A 215 -27.06 0.99 1.44
C LEU A 215 -26.83 -0.50 1.70
N ASP A 216 -27.90 -1.30 1.72
CA ASP A 216 -27.79 -2.75 1.89
C ASP A 216 -27.08 -3.42 0.71
N SER A 217 -27.28 -2.90 -0.53
CA SER A 217 -26.60 -3.42 -1.72
C SER A 217 -25.08 -3.17 -1.67
N LEU A 218 -24.63 -2.01 -1.23
CA LEU A 218 -23.20 -1.69 -1.06
C LEU A 218 -22.51 -2.62 -0.07
N SER A 219 -23.22 -3.01 0.98
CA SER A 219 -22.73 -3.97 1.95
C SER A 219 -22.72 -5.41 1.40
N GLY A 220 -23.74 -5.78 0.63
CA GLY A 220 -23.87 -7.11 0.05
C GLY A 220 -22.78 -7.45 -0.97
N ASP A 221 -22.28 -6.45 -1.69
CA ASP A 221 -21.21 -6.59 -2.69
C ASP A 221 -19.81 -6.70 -2.05
N GLY A 222 -19.70 -6.67 -0.71
CA GLY A 222 -18.43 -6.75 0.01
C GLY A 222 -17.52 -5.52 -0.16
N ARG A 223 -18.00 -4.46 -0.82
CA ARG A 223 -17.24 -3.23 -1.06
C ARG A 223 -17.12 -2.36 0.18
N MET A 224 -18.07 -2.47 1.11
CA MET A 224 -18.10 -1.74 2.36
C MET A 224 -18.57 -2.63 3.49
N LYS A 225 -17.87 -2.62 4.62
CA LYS A 225 -18.27 -3.39 5.81
C LYS A 225 -19.34 -2.63 6.60
N LEU A 226 -20.46 -3.26 6.90
CA LEU A 226 -21.43 -2.78 7.88
C LEU A 226 -20.97 -3.17 9.28
N PHE A 227 -20.51 -2.20 10.10
CA PHE A 227 -20.12 -2.47 11.48
C PHE A 227 -21.29 -2.37 12.45
N GLN A 228 -22.34 -1.62 12.12
CA GLN A 228 -23.53 -1.48 12.92
C GLN A 228 -24.79 -1.52 12.05
N ARG A 229 -25.72 -2.38 12.43
CA ARG A 229 -27.01 -2.53 11.78
C ARG A 229 -28.05 -2.67 12.87
N ASP A 230 -28.88 -1.65 13.07
CA ASP A 230 -29.94 -1.78 14.05
C ASP A 230 -31.06 -2.71 13.55
N GLU A 231 -31.87 -3.21 14.50
CA GLU A 231 -32.93 -4.18 14.20
C GLU A 231 -34.04 -3.58 13.33
N ALA A 232 -34.38 -2.30 13.55
CA ALA A 232 -35.40 -1.58 12.81
C ALA A 232 -34.99 -1.40 11.33
N TYR A 233 -33.71 -1.02 11.06
CA TYR A 233 -33.16 -0.99 9.71
C TYR A 233 -33.17 -2.38 9.07
N GLY A 234 -32.77 -3.42 9.82
CA GLY A 234 -32.77 -4.79 9.33
C GLY A 234 -34.15 -5.31 8.95
N MET A 235 -35.20 -4.96 9.70
CA MET A 235 -36.58 -5.29 9.37
C MET A 235 -37.06 -4.55 8.12
N MET A 236 -36.81 -3.25 8.03
CA MET A 236 -37.18 -2.44 6.89
C MET A 236 -36.57 -2.95 5.57
N VAL A 237 -35.29 -3.32 5.57
CA VAL A 237 -34.63 -3.89 4.38
C VAL A 237 -35.27 -5.22 3.98
N ARG A 238 -35.62 -6.09 4.94
CA ARG A 238 -36.32 -7.36 4.67
C ARG A 238 -37.68 -7.12 4.05
N ASP A 239 -38.45 -6.18 4.58
CA ASP A 239 -39.79 -5.84 4.06
C ASP A 239 -39.71 -5.30 2.63
N LEU A 240 -38.74 -4.43 2.35
CA LEU A 240 -38.48 -3.93 1.01
C LEU A 240 -38.08 -5.04 0.01
N LYS A 241 -37.25 -5.99 0.41
CA LYS A 241 -36.87 -7.15 -0.42
C LYS A 241 -38.07 -8.06 -0.67
N THR A 242 -38.93 -8.26 0.32
CA THR A 242 -40.16 -9.06 0.20
C THR A 242 -41.13 -8.38 -0.75
N ALA A 243 -41.34 -7.07 -0.65
CA ALA A 243 -42.20 -6.31 -1.53
C ALA A 243 -41.75 -6.36 -3.01
N GLN A 244 -40.46 -6.38 -3.28
CA GLN A 244 -39.93 -6.55 -4.63
C GLN A 244 -40.12 -7.95 -5.21
N SER A 245 -40.21 -8.97 -4.37
CA SER A 245 -40.42 -10.36 -4.80
C SER A 245 -41.89 -10.72 -5.08
N VAL A 246 -42.83 -9.83 -4.74
CA VAL A 246 -44.27 -10.05 -4.98
C VAL A 246 -44.58 -9.76 -6.45
N SER A 247 -44.71 -10.80 -7.24
CA SER A 247 -45.23 -10.72 -8.60
C SER A 247 -46.76 -10.52 -8.53
N TYR A 248 -47.25 -9.36 -8.91
CA TYR A 248 -48.69 -9.14 -9.09
C TYR A 248 -49.11 -9.77 -10.43
N ALA A 249 -50.03 -10.74 -10.36
CA ALA A 249 -50.71 -11.24 -11.56
C ALA A 249 -51.52 -10.08 -12.15
N ILE A 250 -51.23 -9.71 -13.40
CA ILE A 250 -52.02 -8.71 -14.13
C ILE A 250 -53.46 -9.27 -14.28
N PRO A 251 -54.49 -8.54 -13.83
CA PRO A 251 -55.87 -9.01 -14.03
C PRO A 251 -56.13 -9.17 -15.51
N ALA A 252 -56.74 -10.30 -15.93
CA ALA A 252 -57.04 -10.67 -17.31
C ALA A 252 -57.87 -9.62 -18.08
N VAL A 253 -58.43 -8.62 -17.40
CA VAL A 253 -59.18 -7.50 -17.97
C VAL A 253 -58.30 -6.46 -18.66
N LEU A 254 -56.98 -6.46 -18.42
CA LEU A 254 -56.03 -5.51 -19.02
C LEU A 254 -55.23 -6.08 -20.19
N GLU A 255 -55.54 -7.32 -20.62
CA GLU A 255 -54.92 -7.97 -21.80
C GLU A 255 -55.68 -7.74 -23.10
N LYS A 256 -56.39 -6.64 -23.26
CA LYS A 256 -57.06 -6.28 -24.54
C LYS A 256 -56.51 -5.01 -25.15
#